data_66288e4399520cb81836ecccc7caebc7
#
_entry.id   66288e4399520cb81836ecccc7caebc7
#
_cell.length_a   1.000
_cell.length_b   1.000
_cell.length_c   1.000
_cell.angle_alpha   90.00
_cell.angle_beta   90.00
_cell.angle_gamma   90.00
#
_symmetry.space_group_name_H-M   'P 1'
#
loop_
_entity.id
_entity.type
_entity.pdbx_description
1 polymer ?
#
loop_
_entity_poly.entity_id
_entity_poly.type
_entity_poly.pdbx_seq_one_letter_code
_entity_poly.pdbx_strand_id
1 'polypeptide(L)'
;MEQQKHLNKKGHILVSHTFINSDAIRHNFSIAMSEMYQKEVPLYGDLIDLVSEVNTDVLNKQPDIRQQLAHTGEIDRLGMERHGAIRLGTADELSMMRRLFAVMGMHPVGYYDLAPAGVPVHSTAFRALDTQSLNNSPFRVFTSLLRLDLIDDEALRQEAIAALDKRTIFTDNVVNLIKRFEEQGGLTAADAKQFVKEALETFRWHDKTPVSKALYQQLLSQHGLIADVVGFKGPHINHLTPRTLDIDAVQAGMQAKGIPPKAIIEGPPRRRCPILLRQTSFKALEEAVSFKNPNGGYQTGHHTARFGEIEQRGVALTPKGRALYDQLLSQARRQLGVTPNANNASEYYQVLESAFAAFPDDYRALHDEGLAYFYYQTVDSDTDNEPTLDFIDVENVNDPLSKQVITDLLEQGMIRLEPIVYEDFLPVSAAGIFQSNLHDDSTNDNENDNEKDNETDEHSGKQSSGGINSNKEAFENALGVQVYDELELYQTLQAESLKACLGQLNSKVLKRVI
;
A
#
# COMPACT_ATOMS: atom_id res chain seq x y z
N MET A 1 12.48 -17.83 35.23
CA MET A 1 12.77 -16.52 34.59
C MET A 1 13.14 -15.55 35.71
N GLU A 2 14.43 -15.41 35.96
CA GLU A 2 14.96 -14.52 37.02
C GLU A 2 14.98 -13.07 36.51
N GLN A 3 14.36 -12.19 37.29
CA GLN A 3 14.44 -10.74 37.08
C GLN A 3 15.82 -10.27 37.54
N GLN A 4 16.67 -9.83 36.63
CA GLN A 4 17.91 -9.11 36.99
C GLN A 4 17.54 -7.72 37.52
N LYS A 5 17.73 -7.52 38.81
CA LYS A 5 17.58 -6.22 39.49
C LYS A 5 18.93 -5.50 39.45
N HIS A 6 19.02 -4.40 38.70
CA HIS A 6 20.16 -3.48 38.79
C HIS A 6 19.79 -2.29 39.67
N LEU A 7 20.61 -2.02 40.69
CA LEU A 7 20.53 -0.84 41.57
C LEU A 7 21.45 0.26 41.03
N ASN A 8 20.91 1.47 40.84
CA ASN A 8 21.74 2.64 40.57
C ASN A 8 22.25 3.27 41.91
N LYS A 9 23.26 4.18 41.84
CA LYS A 9 23.93 4.81 42.99
C LYS A 9 23.00 5.61 43.91
N LYS A 10 21.68 5.69 43.64
CA LYS A 10 20.67 6.39 44.49
C LYS A 10 19.59 5.44 45.05
N GLY A 11 19.78 4.12 44.99
CA GLY A 11 18.88 3.15 45.63
C GLY A 11 17.50 2.98 44.96
N HIS A 12 17.29 3.49 43.75
CA HIS A 12 16.08 3.24 42.99
C HIS A 12 16.18 1.90 42.27
N ILE A 13 15.20 1.03 42.46
CA ILE A 13 15.07 -0.22 41.71
C ILE A 13 14.70 0.17 40.27
N LEU A 14 15.64 0.03 39.35
CA LEU A 14 15.34 0.09 37.92
C LEU A 14 14.63 -1.23 37.59
N VAL A 15 13.31 -1.18 37.48
CA VAL A 15 12.55 -2.25 36.85
C VAL A 15 12.85 -2.17 35.37
N SER A 16 13.69 -3.04 34.86
CA SER A 16 13.89 -3.16 33.41
C SER A 16 12.58 -3.71 32.83
N HIS A 17 11.71 -2.84 32.34
CA HIS A 17 10.56 -3.25 31.56
C HIS A 17 11.06 -3.79 30.23
N THR A 18 10.84 -5.07 29.95
CA THR A 18 11.07 -5.61 28.60
C THR A 18 9.94 -5.12 27.71
N PHE A 19 10.24 -4.20 26.81
CA PHE A 19 9.28 -3.72 25.82
C PHE A 19 9.09 -4.75 24.69
N ILE A 20 7.91 -4.78 24.14
CA ILE A 20 7.59 -5.57 22.95
C ILE A 20 8.07 -4.83 21.71
N ASN A 21 8.66 -5.56 20.77
CA ASN A 21 9.08 -5.01 19.48
C ASN A 21 7.84 -4.48 18.71
N SER A 22 7.98 -3.32 18.06
CA SER A 22 6.94 -2.69 17.26
C SER A 22 6.44 -3.59 16.12
N ASP A 23 7.29 -4.41 15.52
CA ASP A 23 6.88 -5.39 14.51
C ASP A 23 5.90 -6.42 15.07
N ALA A 24 6.15 -6.91 16.31
CA ALA A 24 5.24 -7.83 16.96
C ALA A 24 3.90 -7.18 17.31
N ILE A 25 3.89 -5.87 17.66
CA ILE A 25 2.65 -5.13 17.88
C ILE A 25 1.89 -5.00 16.56
N ARG A 26 2.57 -4.63 15.47
CA ARG A 26 2.01 -4.53 14.11
C ARG A 26 1.44 -5.86 13.63
N HIS A 27 2.15 -6.95 13.84
CA HIS A 27 1.71 -8.30 13.49
C HIS A 27 0.42 -8.68 14.22
N ASN A 28 0.37 -8.49 15.54
CA ASN A 28 -0.83 -8.76 16.34
C ASN A 28 -2.01 -7.88 15.93
N PHE A 29 -1.75 -6.60 15.59
CA PHE A 29 -2.77 -5.70 15.09
C PHE A 29 -3.31 -6.16 13.73
N SER A 30 -2.45 -6.58 12.81
CA SER A 30 -2.83 -7.11 11.49
C SER A 30 -3.73 -8.35 11.61
N ILE A 31 -3.40 -9.28 12.51
CA ILE A 31 -4.24 -10.46 12.78
C ILE A 31 -5.60 -10.03 13.32
N ALA A 32 -5.64 -9.19 14.37
CA ALA A 32 -6.87 -8.73 14.98
C ALA A 32 -7.75 -7.95 13.98
N MET A 33 -7.14 -7.15 13.10
CA MET A 33 -7.81 -6.44 12.01
C MET A 33 -8.44 -7.43 11.01
N SER A 34 -7.70 -8.44 10.58
CA SER A 34 -8.18 -9.46 9.64
C SER A 34 -9.35 -10.26 10.24
N GLU A 35 -9.25 -10.67 11.51
CA GLU A 35 -10.32 -11.36 12.22
C GLU A 35 -11.58 -10.50 12.39
N MET A 36 -11.41 -9.20 12.66
CA MET A 36 -12.52 -8.26 12.74
C MET A 36 -13.20 -8.14 11.38
N TYR A 37 -12.40 -7.92 10.33
CA TYR A 37 -12.93 -7.70 8.97
C TYR A 37 -13.64 -8.94 8.41
N GLN A 38 -13.14 -10.16 8.66
CA GLN A 38 -13.82 -11.41 8.28
C GLN A 38 -15.20 -11.55 8.92
N LYS A 39 -15.38 -11.07 10.15
CA LYS A 39 -16.68 -11.10 10.84
C LYS A 39 -17.64 -10.06 10.29
N GLU A 40 -17.13 -8.90 9.90
CA GLU A 40 -17.93 -7.80 9.37
C GLU A 40 -18.25 -7.95 7.87
N VAL A 41 -17.35 -8.60 7.11
CA VAL A 41 -17.44 -8.82 5.66
C VAL A 41 -17.16 -10.30 5.36
N PRO A 42 -18.15 -11.19 5.46
CA PRO A 42 -17.94 -12.65 5.33
C PRO A 42 -17.27 -13.06 4.02
N LEU A 43 -17.63 -12.45 2.88
CA LEU A 43 -17.00 -12.72 1.57
C LEU A 43 -15.48 -12.52 1.57
N TYR A 44 -14.95 -11.71 2.49
CA TYR A 44 -13.50 -11.55 2.64
C TYR A 44 -12.84 -12.84 3.15
N GLY A 45 -13.51 -13.63 3.99
CA GLY A 45 -13.04 -14.93 4.42
C GLY A 45 -12.87 -15.88 3.23
N ASP A 46 -13.90 -16.01 2.39
CA ASP A 46 -13.88 -16.83 1.17
C ASP A 46 -12.78 -16.37 0.19
N LEU A 47 -12.55 -15.06 0.10
CA LEU A 47 -11.49 -14.48 -0.71
C LEU A 47 -10.09 -14.87 -0.21
N ILE A 48 -9.85 -14.82 1.10
CA ILE A 48 -8.57 -15.25 1.72
C ILE A 48 -8.29 -16.71 1.43
N ASP A 49 -9.29 -17.59 1.54
CA ASP A 49 -9.16 -19.01 1.26
C ASP A 49 -8.80 -19.25 -0.22
N LEU A 50 -9.47 -18.56 -1.14
CA LEU A 50 -9.16 -18.62 -2.57
C LEU A 50 -7.73 -18.15 -2.87
N VAL A 51 -7.28 -17.04 -2.30
CA VAL A 51 -5.91 -16.53 -2.46
C VAL A 51 -4.89 -17.55 -1.94
N SER A 52 -5.15 -18.17 -0.80
CA SER A 52 -4.28 -19.20 -0.22
C SER A 52 -4.17 -20.44 -1.12
N GLU A 53 -5.30 -20.90 -1.69
CA GLU A 53 -5.35 -22.00 -2.65
C GLU A 53 -4.50 -21.70 -3.90
N VAL A 54 -4.68 -20.51 -4.50
CA VAL A 54 -3.94 -20.07 -5.70
C VAL A 54 -2.45 -19.92 -5.41
N ASN A 55 -2.07 -19.30 -4.31
CA ASN A 55 -0.66 -19.12 -3.92
C ASN A 55 0.03 -20.47 -3.71
N THR A 56 -0.65 -21.42 -3.06
CA THR A 56 -0.13 -22.78 -2.86
C THR A 56 0.07 -23.50 -4.19
N ASP A 57 -0.88 -23.36 -5.11
CA ASP A 57 -0.81 -23.96 -6.44
C ASP A 57 0.35 -23.40 -7.28
N VAL A 58 0.54 -22.08 -7.27
CA VAL A 58 1.68 -21.42 -7.95
C VAL A 58 3.00 -21.90 -7.36
N LEU A 59 3.16 -21.91 -6.04
CA LEU A 59 4.40 -22.34 -5.38
C LEU A 59 4.73 -23.82 -5.65
N ASN A 60 3.72 -24.66 -5.86
CA ASN A 60 3.91 -26.07 -6.19
C ASN A 60 4.26 -26.30 -7.67
N LYS A 61 3.70 -25.50 -8.58
CA LYS A 61 3.89 -25.65 -10.03
C LYS A 61 5.09 -24.88 -10.57
N GLN A 62 5.56 -23.84 -9.86
CA GLN A 62 6.61 -22.93 -10.30
C GLN A 62 7.74 -22.84 -9.27
N PRO A 63 8.68 -23.82 -9.26
CA PRO A 63 9.78 -23.88 -8.28
C PRO A 63 10.70 -22.66 -8.36
N ASP A 64 10.84 -22.03 -9.53
CA ASP A 64 11.67 -20.83 -9.70
C ASP A 64 11.10 -19.63 -8.90
N ILE A 65 9.77 -19.45 -8.91
CA ILE A 65 9.11 -18.42 -8.09
C ILE A 65 9.29 -18.72 -6.61
N ARG A 66 9.14 -19.99 -6.20
CA ARG A 66 9.37 -20.40 -4.81
C ARG A 66 10.80 -20.09 -4.38
N GLN A 67 11.78 -20.38 -5.22
CA GLN A 67 13.19 -20.11 -4.92
C GLN A 67 13.48 -18.61 -4.83
N GLN A 68 12.97 -17.81 -5.76
CA GLN A 68 13.10 -16.35 -5.72
C GLN A 68 12.53 -15.77 -4.42
N LEU A 69 11.30 -16.15 -4.03
CA LEU A 69 10.67 -15.68 -2.79
C LEU A 69 11.42 -16.15 -1.53
N ALA A 70 12.08 -17.32 -1.58
CA ALA A 70 12.94 -17.78 -0.50
C ALA A 70 14.21 -16.91 -0.37
N HIS A 71 14.83 -16.53 -1.50
CA HIS A 71 16.02 -15.68 -1.52
C HIS A 71 15.75 -14.26 -0.99
N THR A 72 14.57 -13.72 -1.22
CA THR A 72 14.14 -12.39 -0.75
C THR A 72 13.52 -12.41 0.65
N GLY A 73 13.28 -13.60 1.24
CA GLY A 73 12.60 -13.77 2.52
C GLY A 73 11.09 -13.55 2.46
N GLU A 74 10.51 -13.52 1.26
CA GLU A 74 9.09 -13.21 1.06
C GLU A 74 8.15 -14.42 1.25
N ILE A 75 8.68 -15.66 1.24
CA ILE A 75 7.85 -16.88 1.34
C ILE A 75 7.04 -16.93 2.63
N ASP A 76 7.69 -16.61 3.76
CA ASP A 76 7.06 -16.70 5.08
C ASP A 76 6.07 -15.56 5.31
N ARG A 77 6.28 -14.41 4.66
CA ARG A 77 5.40 -13.24 4.78
C ARG A 77 4.18 -13.30 3.88
N LEU A 78 4.19 -14.07 2.78
CA LEU A 78 3.14 -14.10 1.75
C LEU A 78 1.74 -14.32 2.33
N GLY A 79 1.59 -15.27 3.25
CA GLY A 79 0.32 -15.54 3.92
C GLY A 79 -0.12 -14.47 4.93
N MET A 80 0.82 -13.67 5.42
CA MET A 80 0.59 -12.60 6.40
C MET A 80 0.37 -11.23 5.75
N GLU A 81 0.72 -11.08 4.48
CA GLU A 81 0.73 -9.79 3.79
C GLU A 81 -0.69 -9.25 3.61
N ARG A 82 -0.92 -8.10 4.22
CA ARG A 82 -2.18 -7.37 4.15
C ARG A 82 -1.91 -5.88 4.01
N HIS A 83 -2.69 -5.22 3.18
CA HIS A 83 -2.85 -3.79 3.32
C HIS A 83 -4.32 -3.42 3.50
N GLY A 84 -4.56 -2.26 4.10
CA GLY A 84 -5.89 -1.70 4.24
C GLY A 84 -5.92 -0.26 3.78
N ALA A 85 -7.12 0.31 3.68
CA ALA A 85 -7.31 1.73 3.41
C ALA A 85 -8.28 2.36 4.39
N ILE A 86 -7.94 3.57 4.84
CA ILE A 86 -8.76 4.41 5.71
C ILE A 86 -8.80 5.84 5.18
N ARG A 87 -9.86 6.55 5.60
CA ARG A 87 -10.09 7.94 5.20
C ARG A 87 -10.36 8.80 6.43
N LEU A 88 -9.56 9.84 6.59
CA LEU A 88 -9.61 10.78 7.71
C LEU A 88 -10.21 12.11 7.27
N GLY A 89 -10.87 12.80 8.19
CA GLY A 89 -11.56 14.06 7.90
C GLY A 89 -10.77 15.29 8.29
N THR A 90 -9.86 15.19 9.29
CA THR A 90 -9.17 16.36 9.84
C THR A 90 -7.67 16.15 9.99
N ALA A 91 -6.92 17.27 10.04
CA ALA A 91 -5.48 17.27 10.30
C ALA A 91 -5.14 16.64 11.67
N ASP A 92 -5.95 16.88 12.69
CA ASP A 92 -5.74 16.33 14.03
C ASP A 92 -5.91 14.80 14.03
N GLU A 93 -6.89 14.28 13.28
CA GLU A 93 -7.06 12.84 13.07
C GLU A 93 -5.83 12.24 12.37
N LEU A 94 -5.28 12.90 11.34
CA LEU A 94 -4.10 12.44 10.62
C LEU A 94 -2.85 12.44 11.52
N SER A 95 -2.63 13.53 12.26
CA SER A 95 -1.51 13.65 13.19
C SER A 95 -1.55 12.57 14.27
N MET A 96 -2.71 12.33 14.87
CA MET A 96 -2.88 11.29 15.89
C MET A 96 -2.75 9.88 15.29
N MET A 97 -3.27 9.65 14.07
CA MET A 97 -3.13 8.36 13.37
C MET A 97 -1.66 8.04 13.08
N ARG A 98 -0.86 9.03 12.66
CA ARG A 98 0.59 8.86 12.52
C ARG A 98 1.25 8.39 13.82
N ARG A 99 0.86 8.99 14.95
CA ARG A 99 1.39 8.59 16.27
C ARG A 99 0.95 7.17 16.66
N LEU A 100 -0.29 6.79 16.34
CA LEU A 100 -0.79 5.43 16.53
C LEU A 100 0.03 4.44 15.70
N PHE A 101 0.26 4.73 14.42
CA PHE A 101 1.06 3.88 13.54
C PHE A 101 2.54 3.81 13.94
N ALA A 102 3.10 4.89 14.52
CA ALA A 102 4.48 4.90 15.03
C ALA A 102 4.71 3.88 16.16
N VAL A 103 3.70 3.59 17.01
CA VAL A 103 3.78 2.52 18.02
C VAL A 103 4.02 1.14 17.36
N MET A 104 3.53 0.96 16.14
CA MET A 104 3.68 -0.25 15.33
C MET A 104 4.90 -0.19 14.39
N GLY A 105 5.78 0.81 14.52
CA GLY A 105 6.96 0.98 13.66
C GLY A 105 6.61 1.30 12.21
N MET A 106 5.45 1.92 11.95
CA MET A 106 5.01 2.32 10.62
C MET A 106 5.23 3.81 10.42
N HIS A 107 5.75 4.16 9.25
CA HIS A 107 6.10 5.52 8.86
C HIS A 107 5.39 5.91 7.55
N PRO A 108 5.09 7.20 7.33
CA PRO A 108 4.46 7.65 6.10
C PRO A 108 5.46 7.61 4.93
N VAL A 109 5.13 6.89 3.87
CA VAL A 109 5.93 6.73 2.66
C VAL A 109 5.10 7.10 1.45
N GLY A 110 5.65 7.92 0.57
CA GLY A 110 4.99 8.44 -0.62
C GLY A 110 3.90 9.46 -0.30
N TYR A 111 3.76 10.41 -1.18
CA TYR A 111 2.68 11.39 -1.18
C TYR A 111 1.85 11.25 -2.46
N TYR A 112 0.54 11.10 -2.31
CA TYR A 112 -0.39 10.87 -3.40
C TYR A 112 -1.46 11.96 -3.39
N ASP A 113 -1.45 12.89 -4.35
CA ASP A 113 -2.55 13.82 -4.58
C ASP A 113 -3.52 13.18 -5.58
N LEU A 114 -4.72 12.83 -5.12
CA LEU A 114 -5.74 12.20 -5.95
C LEU A 114 -6.78 13.20 -6.49
N ALA A 115 -6.70 14.47 -6.10
CA ALA A 115 -7.60 15.52 -6.56
C ALA A 115 -7.56 15.72 -8.09
N PRO A 116 -6.37 15.65 -8.77
CA PRO A 116 -6.33 15.71 -10.23
C PRO A 116 -7.07 14.57 -10.94
N ALA A 117 -7.28 13.44 -10.26
CA ALA A 117 -8.07 12.32 -10.75
C ALA A 117 -9.54 12.37 -10.29
N GLY A 118 -10.01 13.53 -9.78
CA GLY A 118 -11.38 13.73 -9.34
C GLY A 118 -11.71 13.16 -7.96
N VAL A 119 -10.73 12.67 -7.20
CA VAL A 119 -10.94 12.11 -5.86
C VAL A 119 -10.47 13.13 -4.81
N PRO A 120 -11.36 13.71 -3.98
CA PRO A 120 -11.06 14.87 -3.14
C PRO A 120 -10.23 14.54 -1.89
N VAL A 121 -9.11 13.88 -2.07
CA VAL A 121 -8.18 13.52 -0.99
C VAL A 121 -6.72 13.65 -1.42
N HIS A 122 -5.85 13.80 -0.43
CA HIS A 122 -4.44 13.49 -0.56
C HIS A 122 -4.06 12.42 0.48
N SER A 123 -3.01 11.63 0.21
CA SER A 123 -2.79 10.38 0.90
C SER A 123 -1.31 10.06 1.10
N THR A 124 -1.04 9.14 2.01
CA THR A 124 0.26 8.48 2.18
C THR A 124 0.05 7.01 2.53
N ALA A 125 1.06 6.18 2.32
CA ALA A 125 1.07 4.81 2.80
C ALA A 125 1.86 4.72 4.12
N PHE A 126 1.25 4.20 5.19
CA PHE A 126 1.98 3.86 6.40
C PHE A 126 2.51 2.43 6.31
N ARG A 127 3.83 2.26 6.44
CA ARG A 127 4.51 0.95 6.44
C ARG A 127 5.83 1.00 7.21
N ALA A 128 6.41 -0.17 7.48
CA ALA A 128 7.79 -0.26 7.93
C ALA A 128 8.75 0.15 6.79
N LEU A 129 9.95 0.64 7.15
CA LEU A 129 10.93 1.15 6.18
C LEU A 129 11.93 0.07 5.75
N ASP A 130 12.40 -0.74 6.69
CA ASP A 130 13.44 -1.72 6.43
C ASP A 130 12.88 -3.11 6.07
N THR A 131 13.64 -3.88 5.29
CA THR A 131 13.24 -5.20 4.79
C THR A 131 13.00 -6.22 5.90
N GLN A 132 13.78 -6.18 6.98
CA GLN A 132 13.61 -7.10 8.11
C GLN A 132 12.26 -6.91 8.79
N SER A 133 11.91 -5.67 9.09
CA SER A 133 10.60 -5.31 9.68
C SER A 133 9.45 -5.65 8.74
N LEU A 134 9.60 -5.41 7.43
CA LEU A 134 8.59 -5.80 6.43
C LEU A 134 8.42 -7.32 6.37
N ASN A 135 9.49 -8.10 6.43
CA ASN A 135 9.41 -9.56 6.46
C ASN A 135 8.80 -10.08 7.77
N ASN A 136 9.07 -9.41 8.91
CA ASN A 136 8.45 -9.76 10.20
C ASN A 136 6.94 -9.49 10.23
N SER A 137 6.50 -8.40 9.60
CA SER A 137 5.08 -8.03 9.55
C SER A 137 4.80 -7.07 8.37
N PRO A 138 4.33 -7.59 7.23
CA PRO A 138 4.14 -6.81 6.00
C PRO A 138 2.79 -6.09 5.96
N PHE A 139 2.31 -5.58 7.10
CA PHE A 139 1.08 -4.83 7.18
C PHE A 139 1.28 -3.37 6.79
N ARG A 140 0.39 -2.84 5.93
CA ARG A 140 0.40 -1.46 5.42
C ARG A 140 -0.99 -0.86 5.51
N VAL A 141 -1.07 0.47 5.61
CA VAL A 141 -2.36 1.19 5.56
C VAL A 141 -2.24 2.41 4.66
N PHE A 142 -2.97 2.41 3.56
CA PHE A 142 -3.16 3.58 2.73
C PHE A 142 -4.10 4.54 3.45
N THR A 143 -3.59 5.73 3.78
CA THR A 143 -4.29 6.69 4.64
C THR A 143 -4.54 7.97 3.86
N SER A 144 -5.80 8.30 3.66
CA SER A 144 -6.26 9.50 2.95
C SER A 144 -6.76 10.55 3.94
N LEU A 145 -6.48 11.82 3.64
CA LEU A 145 -7.06 12.98 4.30
C LEU A 145 -7.98 13.71 3.32
N LEU A 146 -9.20 13.97 3.74
CA LEU A 146 -10.21 14.67 2.96
C LEU A 146 -9.79 16.12 2.68
N ARG A 147 -9.95 16.54 1.43
CA ARG A 147 -9.76 17.91 0.95
C ARG A 147 -11.10 18.65 1.04
N LEU A 148 -11.44 19.14 2.23
CA LEU A 148 -12.66 19.91 2.47
C LEU A 148 -12.76 21.19 1.63
N ASP A 149 -11.61 21.75 1.26
CA ASP A 149 -11.49 22.92 0.37
C ASP A 149 -11.99 22.66 -1.06
N LEU A 150 -12.15 21.40 -1.46
CA LEU A 150 -12.70 20.99 -2.76
C LEU A 150 -14.22 20.75 -2.74
N ILE A 151 -14.90 21.05 -1.64
CA ILE A 151 -16.37 21.12 -1.61
C ILE A 151 -16.78 22.51 -2.08
N ASP A 152 -17.41 22.58 -3.26
CA ASP A 152 -17.76 23.86 -3.91
C ASP A 152 -18.79 24.67 -3.12
N ASP A 153 -19.82 24.00 -2.54
CA ASP A 153 -20.85 24.64 -1.72
C ASP A 153 -20.30 25.00 -0.34
N GLU A 154 -20.12 26.30 -0.09
CA GLU A 154 -19.59 26.82 1.18
C GLU A 154 -20.47 26.42 2.39
N ALA A 155 -21.81 26.43 2.25
CA ALA A 155 -22.69 26.06 3.36
C ALA A 155 -22.53 24.58 3.70
N LEU A 156 -22.51 23.72 2.69
CA LEU A 156 -22.26 22.28 2.84
C LEU A 156 -20.87 22.00 3.42
N ARG A 157 -19.84 22.74 2.99
CA ARG A 157 -18.49 22.64 3.52
C ARG A 157 -18.45 22.96 5.02
N GLN A 158 -19.13 24.01 5.46
CA GLN A 158 -19.24 24.37 6.88
C GLN A 158 -20.01 23.32 7.70
N GLU A 159 -21.07 22.73 7.13
CA GLU A 159 -21.79 21.60 7.78
C GLU A 159 -20.91 20.36 7.91
N ALA A 160 -20.10 20.05 6.89
CA ALA A 160 -19.14 18.95 6.92
C ALA A 160 -18.07 19.17 8.01
N ILE A 161 -17.48 20.37 8.08
CA ILE A 161 -16.52 20.75 9.13
C ILE A 161 -17.16 20.59 10.52
N ALA A 162 -18.37 21.15 10.71
CA ALA A 162 -19.06 21.07 12.00
C ALA A 162 -19.45 19.62 12.40
N ALA A 163 -19.64 18.71 11.44
CA ALA A 163 -19.84 17.30 11.71
C ALA A 163 -18.53 16.60 12.16
N LEU A 164 -17.44 16.88 11.49
CA LEU A 164 -16.12 16.32 11.79
C LEU A 164 -15.57 16.82 13.15
N ASP A 165 -15.75 18.09 13.49
CA ASP A 165 -15.31 18.68 14.76
C ASP A 165 -15.95 18.02 16.00
N LYS A 166 -17.13 17.42 15.82
CA LYS A 166 -17.87 16.71 16.88
C LYS A 166 -17.48 15.26 17.03
N ARG A 167 -16.66 14.73 16.10
CA ARG A 167 -16.34 13.31 16.09
C ARG A 167 -15.07 13.03 16.89
N THR A 168 -15.07 11.90 17.59
CA THR A 168 -13.90 11.36 18.29
C THR A 168 -13.67 9.93 17.80
N ILE A 169 -12.56 9.72 17.10
CA ILE A 169 -12.24 8.43 16.47
C ILE A 169 -11.29 7.56 17.30
N PHE A 170 -10.63 8.14 18.29
CA PHE A 170 -9.70 7.45 19.17
C PHE A 170 -10.29 7.29 20.57
N THR A 171 -10.06 6.13 21.21
CA THR A 171 -10.39 5.96 22.62
C THR A 171 -9.39 6.71 23.51
N ASP A 172 -9.83 7.17 24.68
CA ASP A 172 -8.91 7.80 25.66
C ASP A 172 -7.77 6.84 26.04
N ASN A 173 -8.05 5.54 26.11
CA ASN A 173 -7.06 4.53 26.44
C ASN A 173 -5.98 4.41 25.38
N VAL A 174 -6.32 4.40 24.07
CA VAL A 174 -5.30 4.34 23.02
C VAL A 174 -4.43 5.59 23.02
N VAL A 175 -5.02 6.77 23.23
CA VAL A 175 -4.27 8.04 23.33
C VAL A 175 -3.28 7.99 24.50
N ASN A 176 -3.69 7.47 25.66
CA ASN A 176 -2.83 7.33 26.83
C ASN A 176 -1.70 6.30 26.59
N LEU A 177 -1.98 5.20 25.86
CA LEU A 177 -0.97 4.20 25.51
C LEU A 177 0.05 4.74 24.50
N ILE A 178 -0.40 5.55 23.54
CA ILE A 178 0.50 6.27 22.61
C ILE A 178 1.44 7.21 23.38
N LYS A 179 0.91 8.03 24.28
CA LYS A 179 1.72 8.92 25.12
C LYS A 179 2.74 8.13 25.95
N ARG A 180 2.31 7.02 26.56
CA ARG A 180 3.20 6.13 27.31
C ARG A 180 4.33 5.56 26.45
N PHE A 181 4.02 5.13 25.21
CA PHE A 181 5.03 4.67 24.26
C PHE A 181 6.07 5.77 23.97
N GLU A 182 5.61 6.99 23.73
CA GLU A 182 6.47 8.12 23.41
C GLU A 182 7.36 8.53 24.61
N GLU A 183 6.83 8.49 25.83
CA GLU A 183 7.54 8.85 27.06
C GLU A 183 8.56 7.78 27.49
N GLN A 184 8.26 6.50 27.28
CA GLN A 184 9.07 5.38 27.78
C GLN A 184 9.94 4.72 26.70
N GLY A 185 9.69 5.03 25.42
CA GLY A 185 10.36 4.42 24.28
C GLY A 185 9.86 3.00 23.95
N GLY A 186 8.67 2.60 24.43
CA GLY A 186 8.11 1.28 24.17
C GLY A 186 6.90 0.95 25.04
N LEU A 187 6.25 -0.19 24.74
CA LEU A 187 5.13 -0.74 25.52
C LEU A 187 5.49 -2.09 26.13
N THR A 188 5.05 -2.32 27.37
CA THR A 188 5.10 -3.66 27.98
C THR A 188 4.17 -4.64 27.25
N ALA A 189 4.31 -5.95 27.47
CA ALA A 189 3.42 -6.95 26.87
C ALA A 189 1.94 -6.71 27.20
N ALA A 190 1.62 -6.26 28.40
CA ALA A 190 0.26 -5.94 28.81
C ALA A 190 -0.26 -4.69 28.11
N ASP A 191 0.55 -3.62 28.05
CA ASP A 191 0.20 -2.37 27.37
C ASP A 191 0.07 -2.57 25.87
N ALA A 192 0.96 -3.37 25.24
CA ALA A 192 0.90 -3.69 23.82
C ALA A 192 -0.38 -4.46 23.47
N LYS A 193 -0.78 -5.44 24.27
CA LYS A 193 -2.06 -6.16 24.09
C LYS A 193 -3.26 -5.21 24.21
N GLN A 194 -3.24 -4.31 25.20
CA GLN A 194 -4.32 -3.34 25.36
C GLN A 194 -4.33 -2.33 24.21
N PHE A 195 -3.15 -1.88 23.75
CA PHE A 195 -3.02 -0.99 22.60
C PHE A 195 -3.66 -1.58 21.35
N VAL A 196 -3.36 -2.85 20.99
CA VAL A 196 -3.97 -3.53 19.84
C VAL A 196 -5.49 -3.53 19.96
N LYS A 197 -6.04 -3.87 21.14
CA LYS A 197 -7.49 -3.89 21.37
C LYS A 197 -8.13 -2.50 21.18
N GLU A 198 -7.54 -1.48 21.77
CA GLU A 198 -8.08 -0.10 21.74
C GLU A 198 -7.90 0.55 20.36
N ALA A 199 -6.75 0.33 19.71
CA ALA A 199 -6.49 0.82 18.37
C ALA A 199 -7.49 0.26 17.36
N LEU A 200 -7.86 -1.02 17.49
CA LEU A 200 -8.80 -1.68 16.59
C LEU A 200 -10.18 -1.00 16.56
N GLU A 201 -10.61 -0.39 17.67
CA GLU A 201 -11.91 0.30 17.73
C GLU A 201 -12.01 1.49 16.77
N THR A 202 -10.89 2.14 16.44
CA THR A 202 -10.83 3.23 15.44
C THR A 202 -11.22 2.78 14.04
N PHE A 203 -10.97 1.50 13.71
CA PHE A 203 -11.16 0.92 12.38
C PHE A 203 -12.47 0.12 12.23
N ARG A 204 -13.25 0.03 13.29
CA ARG A 204 -14.48 -0.75 13.34
C ARG A 204 -15.61 -0.08 12.57
N TRP A 205 -16.42 -0.90 11.90
CA TRP A 205 -17.65 -0.44 11.27
C TRP A 205 -18.72 -0.02 12.31
N HIS A 206 -19.39 1.07 12.03
CA HIS A 206 -20.54 1.56 12.80
C HIS A 206 -21.71 1.84 11.87
N ASP A 207 -22.80 1.10 12.05
CA ASP A 207 -24.03 1.22 11.25
C ASP A 207 -24.89 2.48 11.57
N LYS A 208 -24.60 3.16 12.68
CA LYS A 208 -25.29 4.38 13.10
C LYS A 208 -24.49 5.62 12.73
N THR A 209 -25.08 6.45 11.88
CA THR A 209 -24.45 7.71 11.44
C THR A 209 -24.71 8.85 12.42
N PRO A 210 -23.75 9.75 12.64
CA PRO A 210 -23.94 10.96 13.43
C PRO A 210 -24.69 12.07 12.67
N VAL A 211 -24.82 11.94 11.35
CA VAL A 211 -25.45 12.93 10.45
C VAL A 211 -26.84 12.50 10.01
N SER A 212 -27.64 13.47 9.55
CA SER A 212 -28.96 13.21 8.98
C SER A 212 -28.85 12.61 7.56
N LYS A 213 -29.89 11.89 7.12
CA LYS A 213 -29.97 11.38 5.74
C LYS A 213 -29.91 12.50 4.71
N ALA A 214 -30.50 13.67 5.00
CA ALA A 214 -30.48 14.82 4.11
C ALA A 214 -29.06 15.35 3.91
N LEU A 215 -28.29 15.56 4.98
CA LEU A 215 -26.90 15.99 4.89
C LEU A 215 -26.05 14.94 4.18
N TYR A 216 -26.22 13.65 4.51
CA TYR A 216 -25.51 12.56 3.84
C TYR A 216 -25.75 12.57 2.33
N GLN A 217 -27.00 12.76 1.87
CA GLN A 217 -27.34 12.81 0.45
C GLN A 217 -26.74 14.03 -0.26
N GLN A 218 -26.68 15.19 0.41
CA GLN A 218 -25.99 16.38 -0.14
C GLN A 218 -24.48 16.14 -0.29
N LEU A 219 -23.86 15.50 0.69
CA LEU A 219 -22.44 15.13 0.61
C LEU A 219 -22.20 14.09 -0.49
N LEU A 220 -23.10 13.10 -0.62
CA LEU A 220 -23.04 12.06 -1.65
C LEU A 220 -23.17 12.64 -3.06
N SER A 221 -23.99 13.69 -3.25
CA SER A 221 -24.13 14.36 -4.55
C SER A 221 -22.88 15.14 -4.97
N GLN A 222 -22.01 15.50 -4.02
CA GLN A 222 -20.69 16.05 -4.34
C GLN A 222 -19.70 14.96 -4.71
N HIS A 223 -19.53 13.97 -3.82
CA HIS A 223 -18.68 12.81 -4.05
C HIS A 223 -18.93 11.73 -2.98
N GLY A 224 -19.00 10.45 -3.39
CA GLY A 224 -19.24 9.33 -2.47
C GLY A 224 -18.24 9.25 -1.31
N LEU A 225 -16.97 9.60 -1.55
CA LEU A 225 -15.93 9.62 -0.53
C LEU A 225 -16.16 10.71 0.54
N ILE A 226 -16.69 11.88 0.15
CA ILE A 226 -17.03 12.94 1.12
C ILE A 226 -18.13 12.44 2.06
N ALA A 227 -19.16 11.80 1.51
CA ALA A 227 -20.24 11.19 2.29
C ALA A 227 -19.74 10.08 3.22
N ASP A 228 -18.79 9.25 2.75
CA ASP A 228 -18.16 8.21 3.55
C ASP A 228 -17.37 8.79 4.74
N VAL A 229 -16.54 9.80 4.51
CA VAL A 229 -15.70 10.39 5.55
C VAL A 229 -16.53 11.16 6.58
N VAL A 230 -17.44 12.03 6.13
CA VAL A 230 -18.21 12.93 7.00
C VAL A 230 -19.40 12.22 7.64
N GLY A 231 -19.98 11.25 6.94
CA GLY A 231 -21.21 10.57 7.34
C GLY A 231 -21.07 9.60 8.51
N PHE A 232 -19.86 9.13 8.82
CA PHE A 232 -19.65 8.06 9.79
C PHE A 232 -18.85 8.48 11.03
N LYS A 233 -18.99 7.69 12.09
CA LYS A 233 -18.38 7.96 13.39
C LYS A 233 -16.84 7.88 13.36
N GLY A 234 -16.28 7.08 12.49
CA GLY A 234 -14.83 6.89 12.39
C GLY A 234 -14.39 6.40 11.01
N PRO A 235 -13.10 6.36 10.77
CA PRO A 235 -12.53 5.87 9.52
C PRO A 235 -12.52 4.34 9.52
N HIS A 236 -13.70 3.71 9.41
CA HIS A 236 -13.75 2.25 9.29
C HIS A 236 -12.81 1.77 8.19
N ILE A 237 -12.25 0.56 8.37
CA ILE A 237 -11.42 -0.04 7.33
C ILE A 237 -12.29 -0.34 6.09
N ASN A 238 -11.96 0.25 4.95
CA ASN A 238 -12.78 0.13 3.74
C ASN A 238 -12.54 -1.20 3.03
N HIS A 239 -11.30 -1.67 3.02
CA HIS A 239 -10.90 -2.97 2.50
C HIS A 239 -9.68 -3.50 3.23
N LEU A 240 -9.51 -4.81 3.17
CA LEU A 240 -8.25 -5.50 3.42
C LEU A 240 -7.87 -6.32 2.20
N THR A 241 -6.59 -6.28 1.84
CA THR A 241 -6.07 -6.82 0.60
C THR A 241 -4.97 -7.84 0.88
N PRO A 242 -5.21 -9.13 0.65
CA PRO A 242 -4.16 -10.13 0.62
C PRO A 242 -3.35 -10.04 -0.67
N ARG A 243 -2.08 -10.47 -0.60
CA ARG A 243 -1.22 -10.63 -1.77
C ARG A 243 -1.44 -12.00 -2.41
N THR A 244 -1.57 -12.02 -3.73
CA THR A 244 -1.56 -13.23 -4.54
C THR A 244 -0.34 -13.27 -5.48
N LEU A 245 0.06 -14.48 -5.87
CA LEU A 245 1.09 -14.72 -6.89
C LEU A 245 0.51 -14.79 -8.31
N ASP A 246 -0.81 -15.01 -8.45
CA ASP A 246 -1.53 -14.99 -9.73
C ASP A 246 -2.91 -14.36 -9.56
N ILE A 247 -2.99 -13.05 -9.79
CA ILE A 247 -4.23 -12.27 -9.63
C ILE A 247 -5.29 -12.67 -10.67
N ASP A 248 -4.87 -13.08 -11.87
CA ASP A 248 -5.78 -13.52 -12.93
C ASP A 248 -6.50 -14.82 -12.52
N ALA A 249 -5.76 -15.77 -11.92
CA ALA A 249 -6.32 -17.01 -11.40
C ALA A 249 -7.30 -16.76 -10.24
N VAL A 250 -6.98 -15.84 -9.32
CA VAL A 250 -7.90 -15.47 -8.23
C VAL A 250 -9.15 -14.81 -8.78
N GLN A 251 -9.04 -13.82 -9.68
CA GLN A 251 -10.20 -13.16 -10.28
C GLN A 251 -11.12 -14.16 -10.98
N ALA A 252 -10.55 -15.08 -11.76
CA ALA A 252 -11.32 -16.15 -12.42
C ALA A 252 -12.01 -17.10 -11.42
N GLY A 253 -11.33 -17.41 -10.30
CA GLY A 253 -11.85 -18.27 -9.24
C GLY A 253 -12.96 -17.65 -8.39
N MET A 254 -13.00 -16.31 -8.28
CA MET A 254 -14.01 -15.60 -7.48
C MET A 254 -15.43 -15.99 -7.85
N GLN A 255 -15.73 -16.05 -9.17
CA GLN A 255 -17.09 -16.33 -9.65
C GLN A 255 -17.56 -17.74 -9.23
N ALA A 256 -16.65 -18.73 -9.27
CA ALA A 256 -16.96 -20.10 -8.85
C ALA A 256 -17.23 -20.21 -7.34
N LYS A 257 -16.69 -19.29 -6.55
CA LYS A 257 -16.91 -19.18 -5.09
C LYS A 257 -18.09 -18.24 -4.74
N GLY A 258 -18.85 -17.74 -5.72
CA GLY A 258 -19.99 -16.83 -5.50
C GLY A 258 -19.56 -15.40 -5.11
N ILE A 259 -18.31 -15.04 -5.32
CA ILE A 259 -17.76 -13.70 -5.09
C ILE A 259 -17.87 -12.91 -6.39
N PRO A 260 -18.65 -11.82 -6.48
CA PRO A 260 -18.82 -11.06 -7.73
C PRO A 260 -17.58 -10.19 -8.01
N PRO A 261 -16.69 -10.59 -8.95
CA PRO A 261 -15.47 -9.82 -9.23
C PRO A 261 -15.79 -8.56 -10.03
N LYS A 262 -14.91 -7.55 -9.92
CA LYS A 262 -14.81 -6.49 -10.92
C LYS A 262 -14.26 -7.05 -12.23
N ALA A 263 -14.65 -6.42 -13.34
CA ALA A 263 -14.26 -6.88 -14.67
C ALA A 263 -12.78 -6.61 -15.00
N ILE A 264 -12.21 -5.56 -14.40
CA ILE A 264 -10.88 -5.05 -14.73
C ILE A 264 -9.90 -5.31 -13.58
N ILE A 265 -8.70 -5.77 -13.93
CA ILE A 265 -7.51 -5.73 -13.07
C ILE A 265 -6.75 -4.45 -13.41
N GLU A 266 -6.61 -3.57 -12.44
CA GLU A 266 -5.84 -2.33 -12.58
C GLU A 266 -4.33 -2.62 -12.58
N GLY A 267 -3.56 -1.83 -13.33
CA GLY A 267 -2.11 -1.92 -13.40
C GLY A 267 -1.59 -2.45 -14.74
N PRO A 268 -0.35 -2.97 -14.79
CA PRO A 268 0.26 -3.49 -16.02
C PRO A 268 -0.41 -4.81 -16.46
N PRO A 269 -0.23 -5.25 -17.72
CA PRO A 269 -0.71 -6.54 -18.16
C PRO A 269 0.00 -7.68 -17.42
N ARG A 270 -0.49 -8.92 -17.59
CA ARG A 270 0.20 -10.11 -17.10
C ARG A 270 1.60 -10.21 -17.71
N ARG A 271 2.62 -10.50 -16.87
CA ARG A 271 4.02 -10.54 -17.27
C ARG A 271 4.73 -11.73 -16.63
N ARG A 272 5.80 -12.23 -17.30
CA ARG A 272 6.71 -13.22 -16.73
C ARG A 272 7.49 -12.62 -15.55
N CYS A 273 7.94 -11.36 -15.71
CA CYS A 273 8.57 -10.56 -14.67
C CYS A 273 7.56 -9.49 -14.21
N PRO A 274 6.75 -9.73 -13.18
CA PRO A 274 5.79 -8.75 -12.69
C PRO A 274 6.47 -7.44 -12.29
N ILE A 275 5.83 -6.30 -12.61
CA ILE A 275 6.30 -4.96 -12.27
C ILE A 275 5.23 -4.23 -11.46
N LEU A 276 5.68 -3.40 -10.51
CA LEU A 276 4.82 -2.56 -9.68
C LEU A 276 3.67 -3.34 -9.02
N LEU A 277 2.44 -2.99 -9.33
CA LEU A 277 1.25 -3.46 -8.63
C LEU A 277 0.11 -3.72 -9.62
N ARG A 278 -0.55 -4.87 -9.50
CA ARG A 278 -1.84 -5.18 -10.13
C ARG A 278 -2.88 -5.38 -9.04
N GLN A 279 -4.05 -4.80 -9.19
CA GLN A 279 -5.11 -4.83 -8.17
C GLN A 279 -6.47 -5.06 -8.81
N THR A 280 -7.33 -5.79 -8.11
CA THR A 280 -8.76 -5.89 -8.41
C THR A 280 -9.52 -6.22 -7.13
N SER A 281 -10.85 -6.17 -7.17
CA SER A 281 -11.68 -6.41 -6.00
C SER A 281 -12.96 -7.14 -6.38
N PHE A 282 -13.71 -7.60 -5.38
CA PHE A 282 -15.13 -7.83 -5.59
C PHE A 282 -15.91 -6.51 -5.51
N LYS A 283 -17.15 -6.51 -6.06
CA LYS A 283 -18.05 -5.34 -6.02
C LYS A 283 -18.33 -4.95 -4.59
N ALA A 284 -18.29 -3.64 -4.30
CA ALA A 284 -18.57 -3.14 -2.97
C ALA A 284 -19.98 -3.55 -2.48
N LEU A 285 -20.07 -3.79 -1.19
CA LEU A 285 -21.30 -4.24 -0.54
C LEU A 285 -22.22 -3.06 -0.24
N GLU A 286 -23.50 -3.22 -0.54
CA GLU A 286 -24.53 -2.30 -0.07
C GLU A 286 -24.94 -2.69 1.36
N GLU A 287 -24.69 -1.80 2.33
CA GLU A 287 -24.90 -2.07 3.75
C GLU A 287 -25.99 -1.18 4.33
N ALA A 288 -26.87 -1.77 5.13
CA ALA A 288 -27.90 -1.01 5.84
C ALA A 288 -27.27 -0.13 6.92
N VAL A 289 -27.65 1.15 6.92
CA VAL A 289 -27.20 2.13 7.91
C VAL A 289 -28.39 2.89 8.52
N SER A 290 -28.19 3.39 9.73
CA SER A 290 -29.19 4.11 10.50
C SER A 290 -28.80 5.58 10.60
N PHE A 291 -29.46 6.46 9.83
CA PHE A 291 -29.24 7.90 9.82
C PHE A 291 -29.95 8.58 10.97
N LYS A 292 -29.28 9.53 11.63
CA LYS A 292 -29.84 10.30 12.73
C LYS A 292 -30.98 11.21 12.23
N ASN A 293 -32.15 11.17 12.90
CA ASN A 293 -33.22 12.10 12.64
C ASN A 293 -33.06 13.39 13.44
N PRO A 294 -33.32 14.57 12.84
CA PRO A 294 -33.32 15.85 13.55
C PRO A 294 -34.26 15.88 14.77
N ASN A 295 -35.39 15.18 14.66
CA ASN A 295 -36.45 15.12 15.71
C ASN A 295 -36.26 13.97 16.71
N GLY A 296 -35.08 13.32 16.70
CA GLY A 296 -34.76 12.17 17.52
C GLY A 296 -35.04 10.83 16.85
N GLY A 297 -34.31 9.80 17.29
CA GLY A 297 -34.33 8.45 16.69
C GLY A 297 -33.50 8.32 15.42
N TYR A 298 -33.72 7.24 14.67
CA TYR A 298 -32.93 6.89 13.48
C TYR A 298 -33.88 6.52 12.31
N GLN A 299 -33.39 6.73 11.10
CA GLN A 299 -34.04 6.39 9.84
C GLN A 299 -33.10 5.46 9.05
N THR A 300 -33.63 4.35 8.55
CA THR A 300 -32.89 3.40 7.74
C THR A 300 -32.52 3.96 6.36
N GLY A 301 -31.35 3.64 5.88
CA GLY A 301 -30.85 3.86 4.54
C GLY A 301 -29.72 2.89 4.22
N HIS A 302 -28.96 3.18 3.19
CA HIS A 302 -27.88 2.32 2.68
C HIS A 302 -26.61 3.13 2.45
N HIS A 303 -25.47 2.43 2.51
CA HIS A 303 -24.16 2.95 2.19
C HIS A 303 -23.33 1.86 1.50
N THR A 304 -22.54 2.24 0.51
CA THR A 304 -21.69 1.33 -0.26
C THR A 304 -20.24 1.80 -0.14
N ALA A 305 -19.41 1.08 0.60
CA ALA A 305 -18.00 1.46 0.77
C ALA A 305 -17.06 0.28 1.01
N ARG A 306 -17.53 -0.87 1.56
CA ARG A 306 -16.64 -1.95 1.98
C ARG A 306 -16.60 -3.08 0.95
N PHE A 307 -15.38 -3.57 0.67
CA PHE A 307 -15.13 -4.63 -0.30
C PHE A 307 -13.86 -5.42 0.07
N GLY A 308 -13.62 -6.55 -0.55
CA GLY A 308 -12.34 -7.25 -0.51
C GLY A 308 -11.58 -6.99 -1.79
N GLU A 309 -10.34 -6.58 -1.66
CA GLU A 309 -9.39 -6.37 -2.75
C GLU A 309 -8.35 -7.47 -2.75
N ILE A 310 -7.71 -7.71 -3.88
CA ILE A 310 -6.52 -8.56 -4.03
C ILE A 310 -5.45 -7.80 -4.80
N GLU A 311 -4.19 -8.11 -4.49
CA GLU A 311 -3.05 -7.51 -5.17
C GLU A 311 -2.01 -8.54 -5.59
N GLN A 312 -1.36 -8.28 -6.73
CA GLN A 312 -0.14 -8.95 -7.15
C GLN A 312 0.98 -7.92 -7.24
N ARG A 313 2.07 -8.15 -6.51
CA ARG A 313 3.21 -7.25 -6.47
C ARG A 313 4.35 -7.77 -7.33
N GLY A 314 4.98 -6.86 -8.06
CA GLY A 314 6.16 -7.10 -8.87
C GLY A 314 7.34 -6.25 -8.42
N VAL A 315 8.37 -6.16 -9.25
CA VAL A 315 9.58 -5.40 -8.98
C VAL A 315 9.33 -3.89 -8.95
N ALA A 316 9.98 -3.18 -8.05
CA ALA A 316 9.99 -1.73 -7.97
C ALA A 316 10.74 -1.13 -9.16
N LEU A 317 10.16 -0.11 -9.80
CA LEU A 317 10.74 0.56 -10.96
C LEU A 317 11.54 1.79 -10.55
N THR A 318 12.64 2.04 -11.27
CA THR A 318 13.39 3.29 -11.20
C THR A 318 12.56 4.45 -11.79
N PRO A 319 12.97 5.72 -11.60
CA PRO A 319 12.32 6.85 -12.27
C PRO A 319 12.22 6.67 -13.79
N LYS A 320 13.26 6.09 -14.42
CA LYS A 320 13.25 5.78 -15.87
C LYS A 320 12.21 4.71 -16.21
N GLY A 321 12.17 3.63 -15.43
CA GLY A 321 11.19 2.55 -15.62
C GLY A 321 9.77 3.02 -15.37
N ARG A 322 9.58 3.89 -14.37
CA ARG A 322 8.27 4.48 -14.07
C ARG A 322 7.78 5.39 -15.20
N ALA A 323 8.64 6.25 -15.73
CA ALA A 323 8.29 7.11 -16.87
C ALA A 323 7.88 6.29 -18.11
N LEU A 324 8.60 5.20 -18.41
CA LEU A 324 8.21 4.28 -19.49
C LEU A 324 6.87 3.61 -19.22
N TYR A 325 6.64 3.12 -17.99
CA TYR A 325 5.38 2.54 -17.57
C TYR A 325 4.21 3.51 -17.78
N ASP A 326 4.32 4.73 -17.26
CA ASP A 326 3.27 5.76 -17.35
C ASP A 326 2.98 6.14 -18.82
N GLN A 327 4.03 6.24 -19.66
CA GLN A 327 3.88 6.47 -21.11
C GLN A 327 3.07 5.36 -21.78
N LEU A 328 3.41 4.08 -21.53
CA LEU A 328 2.75 2.93 -22.17
C LEU A 328 1.31 2.77 -21.68
N LEU A 329 1.05 2.99 -20.40
CA LEU A 329 -0.30 2.95 -19.83
C LEU A 329 -1.18 4.05 -20.44
N SER A 330 -0.65 5.28 -20.55
CA SER A 330 -1.33 6.40 -21.21
C SER A 330 -1.58 6.14 -22.70
N GLN A 331 -0.62 5.49 -23.39
CA GLN A 331 -0.80 5.09 -24.79
C GLN A 331 -1.95 4.09 -24.93
N ALA A 332 -1.99 3.06 -24.07
CA ALA A 332 -3.06 2.05 -24.10
C ALA A 332 -4.45 2.69 -23.88
N ARG A 333 -4.57 3.59 -22.91
CA ARG A 333 -5.82 4.32 -22.64
C ARG A 333 -6.27 5.19 -23.80
N ARG A 334 -5.37 5.95 -24.40
CA ARG A 334 -5.67 6.75 -25.59
C ARG A 334 -6.09 5.89 -26.78
N GLN A 335 -5.47 4.73 -26.97
CA GLN A 335 -5.80 3.79 -28.06
C GLN A 335 -7.19 3.18 -27.86
N LEU A 336 -7.58 2.86 -26.63
CA LEU A 336 -8.92 2.37 -26.30
C LEU A 336 -9.98 3.46 -26.51
N GLY A 337 -9.67 4.73 -26.19
CA GLY A 337 -10.52 5.90 -26.41
C GLY A 337 -11.75 5.99 -25.49
N VAL A 338 -11.96 5.01 -24.62
CA VAL A 338 -13.07 4.95 -23.65
C VAL A 338 -12.57 4.38 -22.33
N THR A 339 -13.31 4.60 -21.24
CA THR A 339 -12.97 4.02 -19.94
C THR A 339 -13.12 2.50 -19.97
N PRO A 340 -12.13 1.73 -19.45
CA PRO A 340 -12.24 0.28 -19.35
C PRO A 340 -13.42 -0.14 -18.44
N ASN A 341 -14.24 -1.08 -18.92
CA ASN A 341 -15.39 -1.62 -18.20
C ASN A 341 -15.67 -3.07 -18.61
N ALA A 342 -16.75 -3.68 -18.10
CA ALA A 342 -17.09 -5.06 -18.41
C ALA A 342 -17.34 -5.34 -19.91
N ASN A 343 -17.81 -4.37 -20.68
CA ASN A 343 -18.16 -4.53 -22.08
C ASN A 343 -16.92 -4.48 -23.00
N ASN A 344 -15.87 -3.78 -22.60
CA ASN A 344 -14.64 -3.60 -23.40
C ASN A 344 -13.38 -4.22 -22.75
N ALA A 345 -13.52 -4.97 -21.66
CA ALA A 345 -12.39 -5.55 -20.91
C ALA A 345 -11.43 -6.35 -21.79
N SER A 346 -11.96 -7.20 -22.69
CA SER A 346 -11.12 -8.02 -23.59
C SER A 346 -10.31 -7.15 -24.56
N GLU A 347 -10.91 -6.11 -25.12
CA GLU A 347 -10.23 -5.15 -26.01
C GLU A 347 -9.16 -4.36 -25.23
N TYR A 348 -9.52 -3.88 -24.02
CA TYR A 348 -8.58 -3.19 -23.15
C TYR A 348 -7.32 -4.01 -22.85
N TYR A 349 -7.45 -5.30 -22.50
CA TYR A 349 -6.30 -6.16 -22.24
C TYR A 349 -5.44 -6.38 -23.49
N GLN A 350 -6.04 -6.55 -24.67
CA GLN A 350 -5.28 -6.68 -25.92
C GLN A 350 -4.48 -5.42 -26.24
N VAL A 351 -5.08 -4.24 -26.07
CA VAL A 351 -4.43 -2.95 -26.28
C VAL A 351 -3.31 -2.75 -25.25
N LEU A 352 -3.57 -3.10 -23.98
CA LEU A 352 -2.60 -3.00 -22.90
C LEU A 352 -1.38 -3.90 -23.13
N GLU A 353 -1.60 -5.17 -23.49
CA GLU A 353 -0.54 -6.13 -23.83
C GLU A 353 0.29 -5.66 -25.02
N SER A 354 -0.37 -5.16 -26.06
CA SER A 354 0.30 -4.62 -27.26
C SER A 354 1.18 -3.41 -26.93
N ALA A 355 0.69 -2.46 -26.13
CA ALA A 355 1.45 -1.30 -25.70
C ALA A 355 2.67 -1.71 -24.85
N PHE A 356 2.47 -2.62 -23.89
CA PHE A 356 3.53 -3.09 -23.00
C PHE A 356 4.52 -4.09 -23.61
N ALA A 357 4.33 -4.51 -24.87
CA ALA A 357 5.33 -5.28 -25.60
C ALA A 357 6.68 -4.53 -25.72
N ALA A 358 6.66 -3.21 -25.63
CA ALA A 358 7.87 -2.37 -25.61
C ALA A 358 8.59 -2.33 -24.24
N PHE A 359 7.97 -2.85 -23.18
CA PHE A 359 8.59 -2.91 -21.85
C PHE A 359 9.28 -4.28 -21.69
N PRO A 360 10.59 -4.37 -21.40
CA PRO A 360 11.30 -5.65 -21.28
C PRO A 360 10.65 -6.59 -20.25
N ASP A 361 10.46 -7.87 -20.58
CA ASP A 361 9.87 -8.90 -19.71
C ASP A 361 10.91 -9.94 -19.28
N ASP A 362 12.07 -9.44 -18.86
CA ASP A 362 13.21 -10.20 -18.38
C ASP A 362 13.96 -9.38 -17.32
N TYR A 363 14.24 -9.97 -16.14
CA TYR A 363 14.87 -9.25 -15.03
C TYR A 363 16.27 -8.75 -15.37
N ARG A 364 17.04 -9.52 -16.17
CA ARG A 364 18.37 -9.08 -16.60
C ARG A 364 18.27 -7.87 -17.53
N ALA A 365 17.35 -7.86 -18.49
CA ALA A 365 17.09 -6.72 -19.35
C ALA A 365 16.61 -5.50 -18.56
N LEU A 366 15.70 -5.70 -17.59
CA LEU A 366 15.24 -4.62 -16.71
C LEU A 366 16.38 -3.98 -15.91
N HIS A 367 17.32 -4.81 -15.45
CA HIS A 367 18.51 -4.34 -14.74
C HIS A 367 19.46 -3.58 -15.67
N ASP A 368 19.84 -4.19 -16.80
CA ASP A 368 20.85 -3.63 -17.73
C ASP A 368 20.39 -2.32 -18.35
N GLU A 369 19.07 -2.17 -18.59
CA GLU A 369 18.45 -0.94 -19.04
C GLU A 369 18.20 0.08 -17.91
N GLY A 370 18.42 -0.31 -16.65
CA GLY A 370 18.20 0.55 -15.47
C GLY A 370 16.74 0.90 -15.26
N LEU A 371 15.80 -0.03 -15.50
CA LEU A 371 14.36 0.18 -15.39
C LEU A 371 13.78 -0.24 -14.05
N ALA A 372 14.44 -1.13 -13.31
CA ALA A 372 13.97 -1.68 -12.05
C ALA A 372 15.10 -1.76 -11.01
N TYR A 373 14.72 -1.89 -9.74
CA TYR A 373 15.63 -2.04 -8.61
C TYR A 373 15.81 -3.50 -8.23
N PHE A 374 17.05 -3.89 -7.90
CA PHE A 374 17.42 -5.28 -7.57
C PHE A 374 18.28 -5.37 -6.32
N TYR A 375 18.10 -6.43 -5.55
CA TYR A 375 19.09 -6.91 -4.59
C TYR A 375 20.18 -7.65 -5.33
N TYR A 376 21.43 -7.46 -4.90
CA TYR A 376 22.58 -8.26 -5.32
C TYR A 376 22.93 -9.24 -4.22
N GLN A 377 23.09 -10.52 -4.58
CA GLN A 377 23.42 -11.59 -3.65
C GLN A 377 24.55 -12.43 -4.21
N THR A 378 25.50 -12.84 -3.34
CA THR A 378 26.55 -13.79 -3.72
C THR A 378 25.94 -15.16 -3.98
N VAL A 379 26.44 -15.84 -5.00
CA VAL A 379 26.14 -17.24 -5.24
C VAL A 379 27.24 -18.06 -4.55
N ASP A 380 26.83 -19.01 -3.69
CA ASP A 380 27.76 -19.98 -3.13
C ASP A 380 28.01 -21.05 -4.21
N SER A 381 29.13 -20.93 -4.92
CA SER A 381 29.57 -21.94 -5.88
C SER A 381 30.63 -22.81 -5.24
N ASP A 382 30.42 -24.13 -5.25
CA ASP A 382 31.48 -25.14 -4.97
C ASP A 382 32.51 -25.21 -6.10
N THR A 383 32.42 -24.34 -7.11
CA THR A 383 33.31 -24.31 -8.24
C THR A 383 34.55 -23.50 -7.92
N ASP A 384 35.72 -24.09 -8.21
CA ASP A 384 37.06 -23.46 -8.11
C ASP A 384 37.29 -22.29 -9.11
N ASN A 385 36.23 -21.67 -9.61
CA ASN A 385 36.32 -20.48 -10.45
C ASN A 385 36.82 -19.31 -9.60
N GLU A 386 38.08 -19.04 -9.66
CA GLU A 386 38.74 -17.91 -9.02
C GLU A 386 38.24 -16.61 -9.69
N PRO A 387 37.73 -15.63 -8.91
CA PRO A 387 37.59 -14.30 -9.46
C PRO A 387 38.96 -13.75 -9.82
N THR A 388 39.21 -13.50 -11.08
CA THR A 388 40.38 -12.76 -11.59
C THR A 388 40.29 -11.27 -11.28
N LEU A 389 39.65 -10.90 -10.18
CA LEU A 389 39.30 -9.52 -9.86
C LEU A 389 40.33 -8.97 -8.87
N ASP A 390 41.05 -7.93 -9.30
CA ASP A 390 41.68 -6.97 -8.42
C ASP A 390 40.61 -6.33 -7.51
N PHE A 391 41.04 -5.87 -6.34
CA PHE A 391 40.18 -5.28 -5.31
C PHE A 391 39.17 -4.29 -5.91
N ILE A 392 37.82 -4.58 -5.76
CA ILE A 392 36.78 -3.73 -6.28
C ILE A 392 36.56 -2.58 -5.30
N ASP A 393 36.83 -1.36 -5.75
CA ASP A 393 36.47 -0.16 -5.01
C ASP A 393 34.95 0.09 -5.12
N VAL A 394 34.25 0.01 -3.98
CA VAL A 394 32.78 0.06 -3.89
C VAL A 394 32.26 1.50 -3.78
N GLU A 395 33.15 2.49 -3.64
CA GLU A 395 32.73 3.87 -3.35
C GLU A 395 32.00 4.55 -4.53
N ASN A 396 32.13 4.04 -5.75
CA ASN A 396 31.56 4.66 -6.93
C ASN A 396 30.78 3.70 -7.85
N VAL A 397 29.65 3.18 -7.35
CA VAL A 397 28.77 2.22 -8.06
C VAL A 397 28.21 2.74 -9.40
N ASN A 398 28.22 4.05 -9.61
CA ASN A 398 27.73 4.68 -10.84
C ASN A 398 28.81 4.85 -11.93
N ASP A 399 30.07 4.55 -11.61
CA ASP A 399 31.15 4.60 -12.57
C ASP A 399 31.01 3.50 -13.65
N PRO A 400 31.32 3.78 -14.93
CA PRO A 400 31.28 2.80 -16.02
C PRO A 400 32.09 1.53 -15.76
N LEU A 401 33.26 1.64 -15.09
CA LEU A 401 34.08 0.48 -14.70
C LEU A 401 33.36 -0.42 -13.69
N SER A 402 32.70 0.18 -12.68
CA SER A 402 31.93 -0.55 -11.69
C SER A 402 30.75 -1.30 -12.33
N LYS A 403 30.08 -0.69 -13.30
CA LYS A 403 29.02 -1.35 -14.07
C LYS A 403 29.53 -2.54 -14.87
N GLN A 404 30.69 -2.42 -15.51
CA GLN A 404 31.31 -3.54 -16.24
C GLN A 404 31.65 -4.68 -15.29
N VAL A 405 32.25 -4.39 -14.13
CA VAL A 405 32.56 -5.40 -13.12
C VAL A 405 31.31 -6.13 -12.61
N ILE A 406 30.22 -5.41 -12.35
CA ILE A 406 28.93 -6.03 -11.96
C ILE A 406 28.41 -6.93 -13.07
N THR A 407 28.51 -6.49 -14.33
CA THR A 407 28.13 -7.30 -15.50
C THR A 407 28.95 -8.58 -15.57
N ASP A 408 30.26 -8.48 -15.44
CA ASP A 408 31.19 -9.62 -15.47
C ASP A 408 30.89 -10.61 -14.33
N LEU A 409 30.62 -10.12 -13.11
CA LEU A 409 30.26 -10.96 -11.97
C LEU A 409 28.91 -11.70 -12.17
N LEU A 410 27.95 -11.06 -12.80
CA LEU A 410 26.67 -11.67 -13.18
C LEU A 410 26.86 -12.75 -14.25
N GLU A 411 27.67 -12.48 -15.29
CA GLU A 411 27.97 -13.43 -16.36
C GLU A 411 28.77 -14.64 -15.88
N GLN A 412 29.65 -14.44 -14.92
CA GLN A 412 30.39 -15.51 -14.26
C GLN A 412 29.57 -16.31 -13.25
N GLY A 413 28.31 -15.87 -12.97
CA GLY A 413 27.45 -16.50 -11.97
C GLY A 413 27.94 -16.37 -10.53
N MET A 414 28.79 -15.41 -10.24
CA MET A 414 29.31 -15.15 -8.89
C MET A 414 28.33 -14.39 -8.02
N ILE A 415 27.49 -13.57 -8.65
CA ILE A 415 26.38 -12.86 -8.04
C ILE A 415 25.10 -13.11 -8.84
N ARG A 416 23.96 -12.92 -8.18
CA ARG A 416 22.65 -12.97 -8.81
C ARG A 416 21.84 -11.73 -8.45
N LEU A 417 20.86 -11.44 -9.31
CA LEU A 417 19.87 -10.40 -9.13
C LEU A 417 18.58 -11.00 -8.54
N GLU A 418 18.06 -10.39 -7.49
CA GLU A 418 16.73 -10.68 -6.97
C GLU A 418 15.90 -9.39 -7.01
N PRO A 419 14.66 -9.41 -7.51
CA PRO A 419 13.86 -8.19 -7.62
C PRO A 419 13.55 -7.60 -6.25
N ILE A 420 13.70 -6.27 -6.09
CA ILE A 420 13.16 -5.56 -4.93
C ILE A 420 11.66 -5.41 -5.16
N VAL A 421 10.85 -6.04 -4.32
CA VAL A 421 9.40 -5.98 -4.45
C VAL A 421 8.89 -4.55 -4.22
N TYR A 422 7.92 -4.15 -5.04
CA TYR A 422 7.25 -2.85 -4.90
C TYR A 422 6.31 -2.87 -3.67
N GLU A 423 6.61 -2.05 -2.67
CA GLU A 423 5.93 -2.03 -1.38
C GLU A 423 4.85 -0.94 -1.28
N ASP A 424 4.81 -0.02 -2.23
CA ASP A 424 3.99 1.19 -2.19
C ASP A 424 2.76 1.09 -3.11
N PHE A 425 2.14 2.21 -3.47
CA PHE A 425 0.88 2.27 -4.21
C PHE A 425 1.02 3.12 -5.48
N LEU A 426 0.13 2.86 -6.44
CA LEU A 426 0.07 3.62 -7.69
C LEU A 426 -1.08 4.63 -7.61
N PRO A 427 -0.81 5.95 -7.82
CA PRO A 427 -1.87 6.98 -7.74
C PRO A 427 -3.05 6.69 -8.67
N VAL A 428 -2.78 6.27 -9.89
CA VAL A 428 -3.81 5.99 -10.91
C VAL A 428 -4.65 4.77 -10.54
N SER A 429 -4.02 3.69 -10.03
CA SER A 429 -4.76 2.51 -9.57
C SER A 429 -5.58 2.81 -8.31
N ALA A 430 -5.02 3.58 -7.36
CA ALA A 430 -5.74 4.01 -6.17
C ALA A 430 -6.98 4.84 -6.55
N ALA A 431 -6.85 5.81 -7.46
CA ALA A 431 -7.98 6.61 -7.94
C ALA A 431 -9.02 5.75 -8.66
N GLY A 432 -8.61 4.85 -9.56
CA GLY A 432 -9.50 3.94 -10.28
C GLY A 432 -10.31 3.03 -9.35
N ILE A 433 -9.65 2.43 -8.35
CA ILE A 433 -10.32 1.59 -7.35
C ILE A 433 -11.31 2.41 -6.51
N PHE A 434 -10.96 3.64 -6.11
CA PHE A 434 -11.88 4.50 -5.36
C PHE A 434 -13.08 4.91 -6.20
N GLN A 435 -12.89 5.37 -7.43
CA GLN A 435 -13.99 5.78 -8.32
C GLN A 435 -14.95 4.61 -8.60
N SER A 436 -14.41 3.47 -8.99
CA SER A 436 -15.21 2.32 -9.40
C SER A 436 -15.94 1.62 -8.25
N ASN A 437 -15.59 1.87 -6.97
CA ASN A 437 -16.26 1.30 -5.79
C ASN A 437 -17.25 2.27 -5.11
N LEU A 438 -17.20 3.56 -5.43
CA LEU A 438 -18.06 4.58 -4.83
C LEU A 438 -19.15 5.07 -5.77
N HIS A 439 -19.10 4.71 -7.07
CA HIS A 439 -20.16 4.98 -8.04
C HIS A 439 -20.92 3.68 -8.31
N ASP A 440 -22.24 3.73 -8.18
CA ASP A 440 -23.13 2.61 -8.48
C ASP A 440 -23.15 2.39 -10.01
N ASP A 441 -22.75 1.20 -10.48
CA ASP A 441 -22.85 0.79 -11.89
C ASP A 441 -24.32 0.73 -12.38
N SER A 442 -25.30 1.01 -11.49
CA SER A 442 -26.74 0.86 -11.76
C SER A 442 -27.41 2.11 -12.37
N THR A 443 -26.69 3.22 -12.59
CA THR A 443 -27.32 4.47 -13.08
C THR A 443 -26.95 4.92 -14.48
N ASN A 444 -26.16 4.17 -15.25
CA ASN A 444 -25.76 4.55 -16.61
C ASN A 444 -26.41 3.72 -17.74
N ASP A 445 -27.74 3.47 -17.65
CA ASP A 445 -28.54 3.06 -18.81
C ASP A 445 -29.35 4.24 -19.42
N ASN A 446 -28.99 5.48 -19.16
CA ASN A 446 -29.60 6.63 -19.84
C ASN A 446 -28.54 7.43 -20.60
N GLU A 447 -28.60 7.26 -21.91
CA GLU A 447 -28.04 8.13 -22.94
C GLU A 447 -28.29 9.62 -22.61
N ASN A 448 -27.24 10.39 -22.31
CA ASN A 448 -27.07 11.81 -22.67
C ASN A 448 -25.99 12.47 -21.77
N ASP A 449 -24.74 12.13 -21.97
CA ASP A 449 -23.63 13.01 -21.56
C ASP A 449 -22.51 12.98 -22.64
N ASN A 450 -22.90 13.34 -23.85
CA ASN A 450 -21.97 13.83 -24.87
C ASN A 450 -21.87 15.35 -24.68
N GLU A 451 -20.91 15.84 -23.94
CA GLU A 451 -20.40 17.23 -24.13
C GLU A 451 -19.55 17.79 -22.99
N LYS A 452 -18.75 16.98 -22.26
CA LYS A 452 -17.73 17.60 -21.35
C LYS A 452 -16.38 16.90 -21.21
N ASP A 453 -16.09 15.83 -21.95
CA ASP A 453 -14.86 15.05 -21.73
C ASP A 453 -13.68 15.42 -22.67
N ASN A 454 -13.68 16.57 -23.33
CA ASN A 454 -12.64 16.92 -24.30
C ASN A 454 -11.56 17.92 -23.82
N GLU A 455 -11.44 18.23 -22.53
CA GLU A 455 -10.42 19.19 -22.08
C GLU A 455 -9.48 18.72 -20.96
N THR A 456 -9.54 17.47 -20.49
CA THR A 456 -8.74 17.05 -19.31
C THR A 456 -7.45 16.30 -19.63
N ASP A 457 -7.16 15.93 -20.88
CA ASP A 457 -5.95 15.16 -21.23
C ASP A 457 -4.68 16.00 -21.50
N GLU A 458 -4.76 17.33 -21.58
CA GLU A 458 -3.56 18.19 -21.71
C GLU A 458 -2.96 18.65 -20.37
N HIS A 459 -3.57 18.31 -19.23
CA HIS A 459 -3.12 18.81 -17.91
C HIS A 459 -2.25 17.83 -17.11
N SER A 460 -2.07 16.57 -17.51
CA SER A 460 -1.17 15.64 -16.82
C SER A 460 0.33 15.97 -17.00
N GLY A 461 0.67 16.93 -17.86
CA GLY A 461 2.04 17.34 -18.13
C GLY A 461 2.43 18.76 -17.70
N LYS A 462 1.51 19.56 -17.16
CA LYS A 462 1.79 20.97 -16.79
C LYS A 462 1.04 21.44 -15.53
N GLN A 463 1.01 20.67 -14.48
CA GLN A 463 0.84 21.29 -13.16
C GLN A 463 2.18 21.97 -12.83
N SER A 464 2.13 23.29 -12.62
CA SER A 464 3.29 24.03 -12.16
C SER A 464 3.82 23.35 -10.90
N SER A 465 5.10 23.02 -10.87
CA SER A 465 5.78 22.40 -9.71
C SER A 465 5.48 23.12 -8.37
N GLY A 466 5.03 24.37 -8.42
CA GLY A 466 4.59 25.16 -7.27
C GLY A 466 3.30 24.68 -6.61
N GLY A 467 2.30 24.19 -7.36
CA GLY A 467 1.01 23.75 -6.81
C GLY A 467 1.10 22.39 -6.09
N ILE A 468 1.83 21.43 -6.66
CA ILE A 468 2.04 20.10 -6.07
C ILE A 468 2.85 20.23 -4.78
N ASN A 469 3.89 21.07 -4.76
CA ASN A 469 4.70 21.28 -3.57
C ASN A 469 3.89 21.91 -2.43
N SER A 470 2.97 22.85 -2.71
CA SER A 470 2.13 23.46 -1.69
C SER A 470 1.12 22.48 -1.07
N ASN A 471 0.56 21.56 -1.86
CA ASN A 471 -0.34 20.51 -1.36
C ASN A 471 0.39 19.48 -0.51
N LYS A 472 1.59 19.05 -0.92
CA LYS A 472 2.45 18.16 -0.15
C LYS A 472 2.85 18.81 1.19
N GLU A 473 3.28 20.07 1.16
CA GLU A 473 3.66 20.80 2.37
C GLU A 473 2.48 20.94 3.34
N ALA A 474 1.28 21.26 2.84
CA ALA A 474 0.07 21.31 3.66
C ALA A 474 -0.25 19.96 4.31
N PHE A 475 -0.08 18.86 3.57
CA PHE A 475 -0.27 17.50 4.08
C PHE A 475 0.78 17.14 5.14
N GLU A 476 2.05 17.42 4.91
CA GLU A 476 3.14 17.17 5.85
C GLU A 476 2.99 18.01 7.13
N ASN A 477 2.48 19.25 7.02
CA ASN A 477 2.13 20.08 8.18
C ASN A 477 0.99 19.44 9.00
N ALA A 478 -0.06 18.92 8.35
CA ALA A 478 -1.14 18.20 9.00
C ALA A 478 -0.64 16.89 9.64
N LEU A 479 0.27 16.20 8.98
CA LEU A 479 0.90 14.95 9.46
C LEU A 479 1.86 15.21 10.64
N GLY A 480 2.51 16.38 10.67
CA GLY A 480 3.51 16.78 11.66
C GLY A 480 4.90 16.19 11.43
N VAL A 481 5.13 15.54 10.28
CA VAL A 481 6.43 15.02 9.82
C VAL A 481 6.45 15.02 8.28
N GLN A 482 7.65 14.95 7.72
CA GLN A 482 7.82 14.72 6.28
C GLN A 482 7.50 13.27 5.91
N VAL A 483 7.03 13.04 4.69
CA VAL A 483 6.86 11.71 4.12
C VAL A 483 8.20 11.24 3.51
N TYR A 484 8.51 9.96 3.70
CA TYR A 484 9.66 9.34 3.05
C TYR A 484 9.42 9.21 1.55
N ASP A 485 10.46 9.42 0.77
CA ASP A 485 10.43 9.17 -0.68
C ASP A 485 10.64 7.67 -0.94
N GLU A 486 9.69 7.03 -1.59
CA GLU A 486 9.76 5.59 -1.88
C GLU A 486 10.92 5.23 -2.82
N LEU A 487 11.24 6.11 -3.78
CA LEU A 487 12.32 5.86 -4.73
C LEU A 487 13.69 5.93 -4.08
N GLU A 488 13.88 6.87 -3.13
CA GLU A 488 15.10 6.95 -2.32
C GLU A 488 15.28 5.69 -1.46
N LEU A 489 14.18 5.16 -0.90
CA LEU A 489 14.24 3.90 -0.12
C LEU A 489 14.66 2.72 -1.00
N TYR A 490 14.10 2.55 -2.19
CA TYR A 490 14.51 1.46 -3.10
C TYR A 490 15.95 1.63 -3.60
N GLN A 491 16.37 2.84 -3.91
CA GLN A 491 17.73 3.14 -4.31
C GLN A 491 18.73 2.79 -3.20
N THR A 492 18.40 3.13 -1.96
CA THR A 492 19.22 2.82 -0.78
C THR A 492 19.33 1.31 -0.57
N LEU A 493 18.21 0.58 -0.62
CA LEU A 493 18.19 -0.88 -0.50
C LEU A 493 19.07 -1.55 -1.56
N GLN A 494 18.97 -1.12 -2.81
CA GLN A 494 19.81 -1.63 -3.90
C GLN A 494 21.29 -1.37 -3.62
N ALA A 495 21.66 -0.13 -3.26
CA ALA A 495 23.03 0.26 -3.00
C ALA A 495 23.65 -0.50 -1.81
N GLU A 496 22.90 -0.64 -0.72
CA GLU A 496 23.32 -1.38 0.47
C GLU A 496 23.53 -2.87 0.17
N SER A 497 22.60 -3.48 -0.59
CA SER A 497 22.73 -4.89 -0.99
C SER A 497 23.95 -5.14 -1.85
N LEU A 498 24.25 -4.25 -2.81
CA LEU A 498 25.44 -4.33 -3.64
C LEU A 498 26.72 -4.21 -2.81
N LYS A 499 26.78 -3.22 -1.91
CA LYS A 499 27.91 -3.02 -1.00
C LYS A 499 28.15 -4.26 -0.14
N ALA A 500 27.09 -4.83 0.44
CA ALA A 500 27.19 -6.05 1.25
C ALA A 500 27.67 -7.25 0.41
N CYS A 501 27.15 -7.43 -0.80
CA CYS A 501 27.50 -8.49 -1.73
C CYS A 501 29.00 -8.43 -2.11
N LEU A 502 29.49 -7.26 -2.53
CA LEU A 502 30.89 -7.04 -2.89
C LEU A 502 31.84 -7.21 -1.68
N GLY A 503 31.42 -6.77 -0.49
CA GLY A 503 32.14 -7.00 0.75
C GLY A 503 32.29 -8.49 1.10
N GLN A 504 31.28 -9.31 0.85
CA GLN A 504 31.35 -10.77 1.02
C GLN A 504 32.32 -11.41 0.02
N LEU A 505 32.28 -11.00 -1.25
CA LEU A 505 33.21 -11.49 -2.28
C LEU A 505 34.67 -11.17 -1.92
N ASN A 506 34.97 -9.93 -1.57
CA ASN A 506 36.32 -9.50 -1.16
C ASN A 506 36.80 -10.28 0.07
N SER A 507 35.92 -10.57 1.04
CA SER A 507 36.27 -11.38 2.22
C SER A 507 36.60 -12.84 1.87
N LYS A 508 35.92 -13.42 0.86
CA LYS A 508 36.20 -14.77 0.35
C LYS A 508 37.58 -14.82 -0.34
N VAL A 509 37.92 -13.81 -1.14
CA VAL A 509 39.23 -13.67 -1.81
C VAL A 509 40.34 -13.57 -0.78
N LEU A 510 40.22 -12.68 0.21
CA LEU A 510 41.23 -12.49 1.26
C LEU A 510 41.48 -13.76 2.11
N LYS A 511 40.43 -14.54 2.42
CA LYS A 511 40.58 -15.81 3.18
C LYS A 511 41.32 -16.92 2.41
N ARG A 512 41.36 -16.85 1.07
CA ARG A 512 42.07 -17.83 0.22
C ARG A 512 43.53 -17.46 -0.02
N VAL A 513 43.91 -16.19 0.20
CA VAL A 513 45.28 -15.67 0.01
C VAL A 513 46.11 -15.79 1.30
N ILE A 514 45.49 -16.03 2.45
CA ILE A 514 46.13 -16.32 3.75
C ILE A 514 46.09 -17.83 4.02
#